data_c836746d708ea02676ba746c605c1475
#
_entry.id   c836746d708ea02676ba746c605c1475
#
_cell.length_a   1.000
_cell.length_b   1.000
_cell.length_c   1.000
_cell.angle_alpha   90.00
_cell.angle_beta   90.00
_cell.angle_gamma   90.00
#
_symmetry.space_group_name_H-M   'P 1'
#
loop_
_entity.id
_entity.type
_entity.pdbx_description
1 polymer ?
#
loop_
_entity_poly.entity_id
_entity_poly.type
_entity_poly.pdbx_seq_one_letter_code
_entity_poly.pdbx_strand_id
1 'polypeptide(L)'
;MKHILIKTMILLGIASPCASADQNPQALANDMLKHDIRKDFWIILPETLQPFPQPLPTGKDPGFKFRGIKGWMWRPDQYLSEIPIMAKYNMNFLMNCYGSMCDVENFRWGDSQVNRWWENLPEPKKKGYEEVVRSCRKHGIQFCFSMNPNICTKRIVNYDSPEDVDILWKHYSWMQELGVKWFNISLDDITEGINASGQAKVVNEIFRRLKSRDPEAKMIFCPTYYWGDGTGKDQKPYLETLARELDKDIFLFWTGDSVVGQITRKSAESFRNIAKHRMFLWDNYPVNDAQPTMHLGPVINRDPDLCEMIDGYMSNSMCRQNEANRIPMLTCADYAYNPYEYDPARSIGQAILHLAETKDERELLRDLVEAYPGMLIYGKPHTGLNAVREQYQRISSAPHSRYIAGNFIAYIESLAARMDKVYPDRYKAEKKTLGDDIRVLKEMYKGKYKGVAP
;
A
#
# COMPACT_ATOMS: atom_id res chain seq x y z
N MET A 1 -30.99 -6.78 3.60
CA MET A 1 -29.98 -6.26 4.55
C MET A 1 -30.31 -6.61 6.02
N LYS A 2 -31.51 -6.26 6.55
CA LYS A 2 -31.88 -6.57 7.96
C LYS A 2 -31.79 -8.06 8.34
N HIS A 3 -32.05 -8.99 7.42
CA HIS A 3 -32.03 -10.43 7.69
C HIS A 3 -30.61 -11.04 7.81
N ILE A 4 -29.59 -10.43 7.23
CA ILE A 4 -28.21 -10.97 7.24
C ILE A 4 -27.54 -10.72 8.59
N LEU A 5 -27.71 -9.52 9.17
CA LEU A 5 -27.16 -9.22 10.49
C LEU A 5 -27.78 -10.08 11.61
N ILE A 6 -29.11 -10.33 11.52
CA ILE A 6 -29.79 -11.21 12.47
C ILE A 6 -29.29 -12.65 12.35
N LYS A 7 -29.03 -13.15 11.13
CA LYS A 7 -28.44 -14.49 10.92
C LYS A 7 -27.04 -14.61 11.48
N THR A 8 -26.19 -13.56 11.32
CA THR A 8 -24.83 -13.56 11.86
C THR A 8 -24.82 -13.56 13.39
N MET A 9 -25.71 -12.83 14.03
CA MET A 9 -25.86 -12.86 15.50
C MET A 9 -26.39 -14.22 16.03
N ILE A 10 -27.25 -14.90 15.29
CA ILE A 10 -27.82 -16.21 15.66
C ILE A 10 -26.81 -17.34 15.43
N LEU A 11 -26.02 -17.27 14.37
CA LEU A 11 -25.00 -18.28 14.06
C LEU A 11 -23.78 -18.28 14.99
N LEU A 12 -23.52 -17.17 15.69
CA LEU A 12 -22.39 -17.07 16.62
C LEU A 12 -22.64 -17.74 17.97
N GLY A 13 -23.86 -18.22 18.25
CA GLY A 13 -24.18 -19.00 19.46
C GLY A 13 -23.83 -18.29 20.78
N ILE A 14 -23.67 -16.97 20.77
CA ILE A 14 -23.30 -16.17 21.93
C ILE A 14 -24.56 -15.80 22.70
N ALA A 15 -25.13 -16.78 23.38
CA ALA A 15 -26.05 -16.50 24.49
C ALA A 15 -25.18 -16.10 25.69
N SER A 16 -25.00 -14.81 25.90
CA SER A 16 -24.41 -14.30 27.13
C SER A 16 -25.39 -14.54 28.27
N PRO A 17 -24.98 -15.16 29.41
CA PRO A 17 -25.91 -15.52 30.50
C PRO A 17 -26.45 -14.35 31.31
N CYS A 18 -26.23 -13.09 30.89
CA CYS A 18 -26.68 -11.90 31.63
C CYS A 18 -27.24 -10.80 30.73
N ALA A 19 -28.06 -11.15 29.74
CA ALA A 19 -28.91 -10.15 29.11
C ALA A 19 -30.14 -9.95 29.98
N SER A 20 -30.39 -8.76 30.52
CA SER A 20 -31.68 -8.41 31.10
C SER A 20 -32.77 -8.62 30.06
N ALA A 21 -33.87 -9.26 30.45
CA ALA A 21 -34.91 -9.77 29.56
C ALA A 21 -35.67 -8.71 28.74
N ASP A 22 -35.25 -7.43 28.76
CA ASP A 22 -36.01 -6.30 28.21
C ASP A 22 -35.43 -5.67 26.93
N GLN A 23 -34.35 -6.18 26.38
CA GLN A 23 -33.81 -5.56 25.15
C GLN A 23 -34.26 -6.30 23.88
N ASN A 24 -35.05 -5.60 23.07
CA ASN A 24 -35.47 -6.08 21.76
C ASN A 24 -34.25 -6.34 20.84
N PRO A 25 -34.02 -7.61 20.41
CA PRO A 25 -32.88 -7.95 19.54
C PRO A 25 -32.82 -7.12 18.25
N GLN A 26 -33.97 -6.69 17.75
CA GLN A 26 -34.04 -5.84 16.56
C GLN A 26 -33.57 -4.41 16.85
N ALA A 27 -33.81 -3.88 18.04
CA ALA A 27 -33.31 -2.57 18.45
C ALA A 27 -31.77 -2.59 18.58
N LEU A 28 -31.20 -3.65 19.16
CA LEU A 28 -29.76 -3.86 19.25
C LEU A 28 -29.11 -3.96 17.88
N ALA A 29 -29.72 -4.75 16.97
CA ALA A 29 -29.19 -4.89 15.60
C ALA A 29 -29.26 -3.56 14.82
N ASN A 30 -30.35 -2.78 15.01
CA ASN A 30 -30.45 -1.45 14.38
C ASN A 30 -29.43 -0.45 14.96
N ASP A 31 -29.09 -0.54 16.23
CA ASP A 31 -28.12 0.32 16.87
C ASP A 31 -26.67 -0.05 16.42
N MET A 32 -26.37 -1.34 16.30
CA MET A 32 -25.12 -1.80 15.68
C MET A 32 -24.96 -1.29 14.25
N LEU A 33 -26.01 -1.40 13.42
CA LEU A 33 -26.00 -0.91 12.05
C LEU A 33 -25.76 0.61 11.96
N LYS A 34 -26.38 1.38 12.87
CA LYS A 34 -26.21 2.83 12.94
C LYS A 34 -24.77 3.26 13.23
N HIS A 35 -24.05 2.47 14.04
CA HIS A 35 -22.69 2.76 14.46
C HIS A 35 -21.62 1.94 13.70
N ASP A 36 -22.02 1.02 12.84
CA ASP A 36 -21.08 0.28 12.00
C ASP A 36 -20.49 1.21 10.92
N ILE A 37 -19.17 1.38 10.96
CA ILE A 37 -18.44 2.17 9.98
C ILE A 37 -18.40 1.53 8.59
N ARG A 38 -18.78 0.24 8.48
CA ARG A 38 -18.84 -0.54 7.23
C ARG A 38 -20.21 -0.44 6.55
N LYS A 39 -21.17 0.32 7.09
CA LYS A 39 -22.56 0.38 6.60
C LYS A 39 -22.69 0.66 5.10
N ASP A 40 -21.69 1.32 4.53
CA ASP A 40 -21.65 1.70 3.12
C ASP A 40 -20.73 0.79 2.30
N PHE A 41 -20.19 -0.29 2.90
CA PHE A 41 -19.27 -1.20 2.26
C PHE A 41 -19.60 -2.67 2.59
N TRP A 42 -20.21 -3.35 1.64
CA TRP A 42 -20.53 -4.78 1.73
C TRP A 42 -19.91 -5.52 0.55
N ILE A 43 -19.26 -6.65 0.85
CA ILE A 43 -18.72 -7.52 -0.17
C ILE A 43 -19.75 -8.60 -0.49
N ILE A 44 -20.25 -8.57 -1.72
CA ILE A 44 -21.03 -9.64 -2.29
C ILE A 44 -20.06 -10.55 -3.02
N LEU A 45 -19.85 -11.75 -2.49
CA LEU A 45 -19.02 -12.74 -3.17
C LEU A 45 -19.73 -13.21 -4.44
N PRO A 46 -19.08 -13.14 -5.60
CA PRO A 46 -19.67 -13.67 -6.83
C PRO A 46 -19.80 -15.19 -6.75
N GLU A 47 -20.79 -15.73 -7.44
CA GLU A 47 -21.04 -17.19 -7.49
C GLU A 47 -19.96 -17.91 -8.29
N THR A 48 -19.40 -17.26 -9.30
CA THR A 48 -18.46 -17.86 -10.24
C THR A 48 -17.15 -17.08 -10.34
N LEU A 49 -16.06 -17.82 -10.45
CA LEU A 49 -14.74 -17.29 -10.73
C LEU A 49 -14.71 -16.75 -12.19
N GLN A 50 -14.36 -15.48 -12.34
CA GLN A 50 -14.20 -14.84 -13.65
C GLN A 50 -12.71 -14.64 -13.94
N PRO A 51 -12.32 -14.48 -15.23
CA PRO A 51 -10.96 -14.05 -15.57
C PRO A 51 -10.56 -12.77 -14.82
N PHE A 52 -9.31 -12.74 -14.31
CA PHE A 52 -8.83 -11.63 -13.50
C PHE A 52 -7.34 -11.34 -13.78
N PRO A 53 -6.89 -10.10 -13.95
CA PRO A 53 -7.70 -8.87 -14.08
C PRO A 53 -8.78 -8.96 -15.17
N GLN A 54 -9.78 -8.06 -15.12
CA GLN A 54 -10.85 -8.06 -16.13
C GLN A 54 -10.26 -7.97 -17.53
N PRO A 55 -10.65 -8.88 -18.45
CA PRO A 55 -10.11 -8.91 -19.80
C PRO A 55 -10.36 -7.61 -20.55
N LEU A 56 -9.39 -7.24 -21.37
CA LEU A 56 -9.52 -6.12 -22.30
C LEU A 56 -10.30 -6.53 -23.54
N PRO A 57 -11.00 -5.62 -24.19
CA PRO A 57 -11.50 -5.82 -25.54
C PRO A 57 -10.38 -6.21 -26.48
N THR A 58 -10.69 -7.03 -27.49
CA THR A 58 -9.72 -7.49 -28.48
C THR A 58 -8.99 -6.31 -29.14
N GLY A 59 -7.66 -6.35 -29.17
CA GLY A 59 -6.82 -5.31 -29.77
C GLY A 59 -6.62 -4.05 -28.92
N LYS A 60 -7.04 -4.06 -27.67
CA LYS A 60 -6.74 -2.98 -26.73
C LYS A 60 -5.53 -3.32 -25.87
N ASP A 61 -4.66 -2.34 -25.68
CA ASP A 61 -3.54 -2.42 -24.73
C ASP A 61 -4.03 -2.19 -23.29
N PRO A 62 -3.31 -2.71 -22.28
CA PRO A 62 -3.55 -2.37 -20.87
C PRO A 62 -3.49 -0.86 -20.63
N GLY A 63 -4.35 -0.38 -19.72
CA GLY A 63 -4.45 1.04 -19.41
C GLY A 63 -3.10 1.64 -19.03
N PHE A 64 -2.47 1.16 -17.96
CA PHE A 64 -1.10 1.57 -17.63
C PHE A 64 -0.10 0.60 -18.29
N LYS A 65 0.92 1.15 -18.95
CA LYS A 65 2.00 0.37 -19.57
C LYS A 65 2.79 -0.45 -18.54
N PHE A 66 3.13 0.17 -17.41
CA PHE A 66 3.80 -0.47 -16.30
C PHE A 66 2.83 -0.57 -15.13
N ARG A 67 2.74 -1.75 -14.53
CA ARG A 67 1.80 -2.07 -13.45
C ARG A 67 2.51 -2.87 -12.40
N GLY A 68 2.57 -2.36 -11.18
CA GLY A 68 3.38 -3.03 -10.20
C GLY A 68 3.20 -2.59 -8.76
N ILE A 69 4.16 -3.01 -7.96
CA ILE A 69 4.19 -2.73 -6.53
C ILE A 69 5.55 -2.22 -6.06
N LYS A 70 5.51 -1.53 -4.93
CA LYS A 70 6.62 -1.31 -4.02
C LYS A 70 6.19 -1.81 -2.64
N GLY A 71 6.85 -2.81 -2.10
CA GLY A 71 6.54 -3.30 -0.75
C GLY A 71 7.17 -2.38 0.31
N TRP A 72 6.35 -1.75 1.16
CA TRP A 72 6.87 -0.91 2.22
C TRP A 72 7.76 -1.71 3.18
N MET A 73 9.03 -1.34 3.27
CA MET A 73 10.04 -2.00 4.09
C MET A 73 10.20 -3.51 3.87
N TRP A 74 9.78 -4.04 2.71
CA TRP A 74 9.89 -5.46 2.43
C TRP A 74 11.34 -5.91 2.27
N ARG A 75 11.63 -7.11 2.78
CA ARG A 75 12.88 -7.82 2.58
C ARG A 75 12.86 -8.60 1.26
N PRO A 76 14.03 -9.05 0.77
CA PRO A 76 14.11 -9.86 -0.45
C PRO A 76 13.20 -11.10 -0.47
N ASP A 77 13.08 -11.82 0.65
CA ASP A 77 12.22 -13.00 0.79
C ASP A 77 10.74 -12.66 0.55
N GLN A 78 10.29 -11.50 1.01
CA GLN A 78 8.93 -11.02 0.77
C GLN A 78 8.68 -10.70 -0.71
N TYR A 79 9.63 -10.05 -1.39
CA TYR A 79 9.54 -9.83 -2.84
C TYR A 79 9.51 -11.15 -3.61
N LEU A 80 10.37 -12.11 -3.25
CA LEU A 80 10.44 -13.41 -3.92
C LEU A 80 9.12 -14.19 -3.82
N SER A 81 8.39 -14.08 -2.71
CA SER A 81 7.08 -14.71 -2.55
C SER A 81 5.99 -14.08 -3.43
N GLU A 82 6.10 -12.79 -3.75
CA GLU A 82 5.06 -12.06 -4.49
C GLU A 82 5.30 -12.01 -6.01
N ILE A 83 6.54 -12.14 -6.48
CA ILE A 83 6.87 -12.08 -7.91
C ILE A 83 6.03 -13.05 -8.77
N PRO A 84 5.85 -14.35 -8.41
CA PRO A 84 5.01 -15.25 -9.18
C PRO A 84 3.53 -14.83 -9.20
N ILE A 85 3.03 -14.29 -8.08
CA ILE A 85 1.66 -13.80 -7.96
C ILE A 85 1.46 -12.57 -8.85
N MET A 86 2.39 -11.63 -8.81
CA MET A 86 2.38 -10.45 -9.68
C MET A 86 2.31 -10.83 -11.16
N ALA A 87 3.16 -11.75 -11.60
CA ALA A 87 3.17 -12.23 -12.99
C ALA A 87 1.84 -12.88 -13.38
N LYS A 88 1.26 -13.71 -12.49
CA LYS A 88 -0.05 -14.36 -12.71
C LYS A 88 -1.16 -13.34 -12.96
N TYR A 89 -1.10 -12.17 -12.33
CA TYR A 89 -2.13 -11.14 -12.43
C TYR A 89 -1.70 -9.92 -13.27
N ASN A 90 -0.88 -10.14 -14.28
CA ASN A 90 -0.48 -9.16 -15.31
C ASN A 90 0.22 -7.90 -14.73
N MET A 91 0.83 -8.00 -13.56
CA MET A 91 1.77 -6.99 -13.09
C MET A 91 3.16 -7.25 -13.69
N ASN A 92 3.81 -6.20 -14.16
CA ASN A 92 5.06 -6.28 -14.92
C ASN A 92 6.17 -5.34 -14.40
N PHE A 93 5.97 -4.72 -13.22
CA PHE A 93 6.90 -3.77 -12.64
C PHE A 93 7.05 -3.98 -11.13
N LEU A 94 8.26 -4.02 -10.62
CA LEU A 94 8.56 -4.15 -9.19
C LEU A 94 9.66 -3.18 -8.81
N MET A 95 9.42 -2.35 -7.80
CA MET A 95 10.44 -1.50 -7.20
C MET A 95 10.75 -1.95 -5.77
N ASN A 96 12.03 -2.00 -5.38
CA ASN A 96 12.34 -2.15 -3.97
C ASN A 96 12.00 -0.87 -3.20
N CYS A 97 11.59 -1.01 -1.96
CA CYS A 97 11.52 0.13 -1.05
C CYS A 97 12.94 0.65 -0.75
N TYR A 98 13.16 1.95 -0.88
CA TYR A 98 14.44 2.56 -0.48
C TYR A 98 14.73 2.34 1.01
N GLY A 99 13.70 2.31 1.85
CA GLY A 99 13.84 1.97 3.27
C GLY A 99 14.37 0.55 3.50
N SER A 100 14.19 -0.37 2.55
CA SER A 100 14.79 -1.72 2.62
C SER A 100 16.31 -1.71 2.44
N MET A 101 16.88 -0.60 1.98
CA MET A 101 18.34 -0.40 1.93
C MET A 101 18.91 0.04 3.29
N CYS A 102 18.04 0.40 4.24
CA CYS A 102 18.37 0.67 5.62
C CYS A 102 18.42 -0.62 6.47
N ASP A 103 18.62 -0.49 7.77
CA ASP A 103 18.39 -1.57 8.74
C ASP A 103 16.88 -1.74 8.99
N VAL A 104 16.27 -2.65 8.24
CA VAL A 104 14.81 -2.87 8.23
C VAL A 104 14.27 -3.34 9.59
N GLU A 105 15.06 -4.10 10.33
CA GLU A 105 14.62 -4.67 11.62
C GLU A 105 14.48 -3.57 12.68
N ASN A 106 15.34 -2.56 12.61
CA ASN A 106 15.43 -1.48 13.59
C ASN A 106 14.93 -0.15 13.04
N PHE A 107 14.36 -0.12 11.83
CA PHE A 107 13.89 1.13 11.24
C PHE A 107 12.90 1.87 12.15
N ARG A 108 13.18 3.15 12.37
CA ARG A 108 12.32 4.08 13.10
C ARG A 108 12.35 5.42 12.39
N TRP A 109 11.18 5.98 12.14
CA TRP A 109 11.08 7.34 11.62
C TRP A 109 11.81 8.33 12.55
N GLY A 110 12.63 9.19 11.94
CA GLY A 110 13.45 10.16 12.66
C GLY A 110 14.76 9.63 13.25
N ASP A 111 15.02 8.31 13.17
CA ASP A 111 16.31 7.76 13.59
C ASP A 111 17.35 7.94 12.48
N SER A 112 18.27 8.86 12.68
CA SER A 112 19.32 9.19 11.72
C SER A 112 20.43 8.13 11.58
N GLN A 113 20.39 7.05 12.34
CA GLN A 113 21.43 6.03 12.32
C GLN A 113 21.09 4.85 11.39
N VAL A 114 19.85 4.74 10.93
CA VAL A 114 19.39 3.55 10.19
C VAL A 114 19.78 3.57 8.73
N ASN A 115 19.91 4.74 8.11
CA ASN A 115 20.28 4.87 6.70
C ASN A 115 21.76 5.25 6.54
N ARG A 116 22.54 4.29 6.14
CA ARG A 116 24.00 4.42 5.89
C ARG A 116 24.29 4.25 4.40
N TRP A 117 23.64 5.05 3.57
CA TRP A 117 23.74 4.98 2.11
C TRP A 117 25.17 5.04 1.56
N TRP A 118 26.13 5.57 2.34
CA TRP A 118 27.56 5.66 1.99
C TRP A 118 28.35 4.36 2.26
N GLU A 119 27.75 3.38 2.92
CA GLU A 119 28.36 2.09 3.21
C GLU A 119 27.99 1.05 2.14
N ASN A 120 28.82 0.02 2.00
CA ASN A 120 28.46 -1.12 1.17
C ASN A 120 27.29 -1.88 1.81
N LEU A 121 26.36 -2.33 0.99
CA LEU A 121 25.30 -3.23 1.47
C LEU A 121 25.91 -4.53 1.99
N PRO A 122 25.39 -5.10 3.10
CA PRO A 122 25.79 -6.41 3.60
C PRO A 122 25.61 -7.49 2.54
N GLU A 123 26.56 -8.43 2.44
CA GLU A 123 26.54 -9.50 1.44
C GLU A 123 25.26 -10.34 1.43
N PRO A 124 24.63 -10.71 2.58
CA PRO A 124 23.35 -11.41 2.56
C PRO A 124 22.23 -10.58 1.89
N LYS A 125 22.22 -9.25 2.09
CA LYS A 125 21.26 -8.35 1.47
C LYS A 125 21.50 -8.25 -0.04
N LYS A 126 22.74 -8.13 -0.48
CA LYS A 126 23.10 -8.15 -1.91
C LYS A 126 22.63 -9.42 -2.58
N LYS A 127 22.98 -10.60 -2.04
CA LYS A 127 22.55 -11.90 -2.57
C LYS A 127 21.02 -12.00 -2.67
N GLY A 128 20.30 -11.52 -1.64
CA GLY A 128 18.85 -11.51 -1.67
C GLY A 128 18.29 -10.67 -2.84
N TYR A 129 18.85 -9.48 -3.11
CA TYR A 129 18.42 -8.68 -4.26
C TYR A 129 18.86 -9.24 -5.60
N GLU A 130 20.00 -9.92 -5.68
CA GLU A 130 20.39 -10.65 -6.89
C GLU A 130 19.37 -11.73 -7.25
N GLU A 131 18.85 -12.43 -6.24
CA GLU A 131 17.77 -13.42 -6.42
C GLU A 131 16.47 -12.75 -6.85
N VAL A 132 16.11 -11.60 -6.27
CA VAL A 132 14.93 -10.82 -6.68
C VAL A 132 15.03 -10.41 -8.15
N VAL A 133 16.17 -9.85 -8.57
CA VAL A 133 16.40 -9.46 -9.97
C VAL A 133 16.30 -10.67 -10.91
N ARG A 134 16.90 -11.81 -10.53
CA ARG A 134 16.82 -13.05 -11.30
C ARG A 134 15.38 -13.57 -11.42
N SER A 135 14.63 -13.55 -10.31
CA SER A 135 13.23 -13.96 -10.26
C SER A 135 12.35 -13.02 -11.11
N CYS A 136 12.53 -11.72 -11.01
CA CYS A 136 11.82 -10.74 -11.86
C CYS A 136 12.04 -11.04 -13.35
N ARG A 137 13.29 -11.24 -13.76
CA ARG A 137 13.61 -11.58 -15.16
C ARG A 137 12.93 -12.88 -15.61
N LYS A 138 12.94 -13.92 -14.77
CA LYS A 138 12.29 -15.20 -15.05
C LYS A 138 10.78 -15.05 -15.30
N HIS A 139 10.14 -14.10 -14.62
CA HIS A 139 8.70 -13.89 -14.68
C HIS A 139 8.28 -12.70 -15.57
N GLY A 140 9.21 -12.12 -16.35
CA GLY A 140 8.90 -11.00 -17.25
C GLY A 140 8.59 -9.67 -16.53
N ILE A 141 9.03 -9.52 -15.28
CA ILE A 141 8.83 -8.32 -14.47
C ILE A 141 10.05 -7.41 -14.58
N GLN A 142 9.82 -6.13 -14.84
CA GLN A 142 10.88 -5.10 -14.80
C GLN A 142 11.17 -4.77 -13.34
N PHE A 143 12.41 -5.01 -12.91
CA PHE A 143 12.86 -4.58 -11.59
C PHE A 143 13.40 -3.15 -11.65
N CYS A 144 12.97 -2.30 -10.71
CA CYS A 144 13.45 -0.94 -10.52
C CYS A 144 14.22 -0.83 -9.21
N PHE A 145 15.49 -0.49 -9.29
CA PHE A 145 16.32 -0.29 -8.10
C PHE A 145 16.14 1.12 -7.53
N SER A 146 15.84 1.22 -6.25
CA SER A 146 15.54 2.47 -5.56
C SER A 146 16.40 2.70 -4.33
N MET A 147 16.88 3.94 -4.16
CA MET A 147 17.50 4.46 -2.93
C MET A 147 16.93 5.84 -2.59
N ASN A 148 16.86 6.15 -1.28
CA ASN A 148 16.67 7.52 -0.78
C ASN A 148 17.86 7.83 0.15
N PRO A 149 18.88 8.57 -0.32
CA PRO A 149 20.07 8.83 0.47
C PRO A 149 19.88 9.89 1.56
N ASN A 150 18.77 10.62 1.57
CA ASN A 150 18.56 11.73 2.49
C ASN A 150 17.52 11.44 3.60
N ILE A 151 16.85 10.28 3.57
CA ILE A 151 15.87 9.92 4.61
C ILE A 151 16.53 9.21 5.79
N CYS A 152 16.15 9.56 7.01
CA CYS A 152 16.60 8.89 8.25
C CYS A 152 18.12 8.64 8.30
N THR A 153 18.89 9.64 7.92
CA THR A 153 20.36 9.60 7.83
C THR A 153 21.00 10.73 8.62
N LYS A 154 22.19 10.48 9.15
CA LYS A 154 23.05 11.54 9.74
C LYS A 154 23.94 12.24 8.70
N ARG A 155 23.99 11.71 7.47
CA ARG A 155 24.78 12.23 6.37
C ARG A 155 23.89 12.33 5.13
N ILE A 156 23.35 13.52 4.88
CA ILE A 156 22.68 13.80 3.61
C ILE A 156 23.72 13.92 2.48
N VAL A 157 23.28 13.64 1.25
CA VAL A 157 24.12 13.81 0.06
C VAL A 157 24.51 15.27 -0.10
N ASN A 158 25.79 15.52 -0.24
CA ASN A 158 26.26 16.81 -0.73
C ASN A 158 26.20 16.82 -2.27
N TYR A 159 25.25 17.55 -2.82
CA TYR A 159 24.98 17.60 -4.27
C TYR A 159 26.13 18.17 -5.09
N ASP A 160 27.09 18.83 -4.47
CA ASP A 160 28.29 19.36 -5.12
C ASP A 160 29.53 18.46 -4.96
N SER A 161 29.43 17.37 -4.20
CA SER A 161 30.52 16.43 -3.96
C SER A 161 30.58 15.34 -5.02
N PRO A 162 31.64 15.28 -5.85
CA PRO A 162 31.86 14.15 -6.74
C PRO A 162 32.02 12.82 -5.99
N GLU A 163 32.58 12.84 -4.77
CA GLU A 163 32.72 11.66 -3.92
C GLU A 163 31.37 11.07 -3.55
N ASP A 164 30.39 11.89 -3.15
CA ASP A 164 29.06 11.42 -2.79
C ASP A 164 28.33 10.83 -4.00
N VAL A 165 28.49 11.43 -5.17
CA VAL A 165 27.99 10.89 -6.43
C VAL A 165 28.64 9.54 -6.75
N ASP A 166 29.95 9.39 -6.52
CA ASP A 166 30.69 8.14 -6.76
C ASP A 166 30.27 7.04 -5.77
N ILE A 167 29.94 7.38 -4.53
CA ILE A 167 29.39 6.46 -3.55
C ILE A 167 28.02 5.96 -4.00
N LEU A 168 27.11 6.86 -4.38
CA LEU A 168 25.82 6.46 -4.95
C LEU A 168 26.00 5.59 -6.19
N TRP A 169 26.89 6.01 -7.10
CA TRP A 169 27.15 5.28 -8.33
C TRP A 169 27.54 3.81 -8.10
N LYS A 170 28.27 3.48 -7.05
CA LYS A 170 28.63 2.09 -6.72
C LYS A 170 27.38 1.20 -6.56
N HIS A 171 26.32 1.71 -5.93
CA HIS A 171 25.08 0.95 -5.77
C HIS A 171 24.34 0.78 -7.10
N TYR A 172 24.24 1.85 -7.88
CA TYR A 172 23.54 1.82 -9.18
C TYR A 172 24.28 1.00 -10.22
N SER A 173 25.62 1.10 -10.29
CA SER A 173 26.45 0.32 -11.20
C SER A 173 26.38 -1.18 -10.92
N TRP A 174 26.38 -1.57 -9.65
CA TRP A 174 26.17 -2.97 -9.24
C TRP A 174 24.85 -3.53 -9.78
N MET A 175 23.75 -2.82 -9.60
CA MET A 175 22.45 -3.25 -10.13
C MET A 175 22.41 -3.28 -11.66
N GLN A 176 23.05 -2.33 -12.32
CA GLN A 176 23.15 -2.32 -13.78
C GLN A 176 23.95 -3.52 -14.30
N GLU A 177 25.02 -3.93 -13.61
CA GLU A 177 25.80 -5.14 -13.92
C GLU A 177 24.96 -6.42 -13.81
N LEU A 178 23.96 -6.45 -12.93
CA LEU A 178 22.97 -7.52 -12.85
C LEU A 178 21.92 -7.47 -13.99
N GLY A 179 21.99 -6.44 -14.87
CA GLY A 179 21.10 -6.25 -16.01
C GLY A 179 19.79 -5.53 -15.66
N VAL A 180 19.73 -4.83 -14.54
CA VAL A 180 18.62 -3.92 -14.22
C VAL A 180 18.67 -2.73 -15.17
N LYS A 181 17.50 -2.35 -15.71
CA LYS A 181 17.33 -1.21 -16.63
C LYS A 181 16.54 -0.04 -16.04
N TRP A 182 15.78 -0.26 -14.96
CA TRP A 182 15.00 0.76 -14.29
C TRP A 182 15.65 1.13 -12.96
N PHE A 183 15.77 2.42 -12.74
CA PHE A 183 16.43 2.98 -11.55
C PHE A 183 15.56 4.09 -10.97
N ASN A 184 15.64 4.28 -9.66
CA ASN A 184 14.98 5.37 -8.97
C ASN A 184 15.94 6.01 -7.96
N ILE A 185 15.92 7.34 -7.90
CA ILE A 185 16.41 8.12 -6.77
C ILE A 185 15.19 8.76 -6.13
N SER A 186 14.99 8.51 -4.83
CA SER A 186 13.93 9.12 -4.04
C SER A 186 14.52 10.20 -3.13
N LEU A 187 13.88 11.36 -3.11
CA LEU A 187 14.17 12.45 -2.18
C LEU A 187 12.85 13.02 -1.59
N ASP A 188 11.87 12.10 -1.45
CA ASP A 188 10.63 12.28 -0.71
C ASP A 188 10.88 12.22 0.80
N ASP A 189 9.97 12.79 1.58
CA ASP A 189 9.95 12.76 3.05
C ASP A 189 11.25 13.22 3.73
N ILE A 190 11.99 14.12 3.08
CA ILE A 190 13.19 14.73 3.62
C ILE A 190 12.89 16.10 4.23
N THR A 191 13.62 16.47 5.29
CA THR A 191 13.52 17.76 5.97
C THR A 191 14.70 18.69 5.69
N GLU A 192 15.80 18.12 5.20
CA GLU A 192 17.03 18.82 4.87
C GLU A 192 17.47 18.52 3.43
N GLY A 193 18.24 19.39 2.83
CA GLY A 193 18.69 19.22 1.45
C GLY A 193 17.60 19.46 0.39
N ILE A 194 16.58 20.24 0.70
CA ILE A 194 15.54 20.62 -0.27
C ILE A 194 16.09 21.70 -1.20
N ASN A 195 16.73 21.24 -2.28
CA ASN A 195 17.34 22.07 -3.29
C ASN A 195 17.13 21.44 -4.67
N ALA A 196 16.17 21.96 -5.43
CA ALA A 196 15.79 21.41 -6.73
C ALA A 196 16.99 21.30 -7.71
N SER A 197 17.80 22.35 -7.81
CA SER A 197 18.98 22.35 -8.71
C SER A 197 20.03 21.33 -8.28
N GLY A 198 20.35 21.25 -6.99
CA GLY A 198 21.28 20.25 -6.46
C GLY A 198 20.78 18.83 -6.66
N GLN A 199 19.50 18.60 -6.41
CA GLN A 199 18.84 17.30 -6.62
C GLN A 199 18.88 16.92 -8.10
N ALA A 200 18.49 17.83 -9.01
CA ALA A 200 18.55 17.59 -10.46
C ALA A 200 19.99 17.28 -10.93
N LYS A 201 21.01 17.98 -10.40
CA LYS A 201 22.43 17.75 -10.73
C LYS A 201 22.85 16.31 -10.43
N VAL A 202 22.56 15.81 -9.22
CA VAL A 202 22.93 14.43 -8.84
C VAL A 202 22.16 13.40 -9.64
N VAL A 203 20.85 13.59 -9.81
CA VAL A 203 20.00 12.66 -10.56
C VAL A 203 20.43 12.59 -12.03
N ASN A 204 20.69 13.72 -12.66
CA ASN A 204 21.19 13.80 -14.04
C ASN A 204 22.56 13.09 -14.18
N GLU A 205 23.47 13.28 -13.24
CA GLU A 205 24.80 12.66 -13.32
C GLU A 205 24.73 11.14 -13.18
N ILE A 206 23.95 10.62 -12.24
CA ILE A 206 23.72 9.17 -12.13
C ILE A 206 23.04 8.64 -13.41
N PHE A 207 22.03 9.34 -13.93
CA PHE A 207 21.35 8.94 -15.16
C PHE A 207 22.28 8.95 -16.37
N ARG A 208 23.11 9.97 -16.51
CA ARG A 208 24.13 10.06 -17.57
C ARG A 208 25.11 8.87 -17.52
N ARG A 209 25.56 8.49 -16.32
CA ARG A 209 26.46 7.32 -16.14
C ARG A 209 25.74 6.01 -16.50
N LEU A 210 24.49 5.85 -16.13
CA LEU A 210 23.68 4.70 -16.50
C LEU A 210 23.51 4.62 -18.03
N LYS A 211 23.13 5.72 -18.66
CA LYS A 211 22.97 5.82 -20.12
C LYS A 211 24.25 5.57 -20.91
N SER A 212 25.40 5.97 -20.37
CA SER A 212 26.70 5.72 -21.03
C SER A 212 27.06 4.24 -21.12
N ARG A 213 26.53 3.40 -20.22
CA ARG A 213 26.74 1.96 -20.22
C ARG A 213 25.62 1.19 -20.93
N ASP A 214 24.37 1.64 -20.77
CA ASP A 214 23.20 1.06 -21.42
C ASP A 214 22.24 2.18 -21.86
N PRO A 215 22.15 2.46 -23.19
CA PRO A 215 21.22 3.47 -23.72
C PRO A 215 19.74 3.21 -23.38
N GLU A 216 19.38 1.95 -23.06
CA GLU A 216 18.02 1.58 -22.65
C GLU A 216 17.71 1.85 -21.16
N ALA A 217 18.69 2.28 -20.38
CA ALA A 217 18.48 2.62 -18.97
C ALA A 217 17.39 3.68 -18.81
N LYS A 218 16.54 3.52 -17.80
CA LYS A 218 15.44 4.41 -17.45
C LYS A 218 15.63 4.89 -16.01
N MET A 219 15.26 6.15 -15.77
CA MET A 219 15.30 6.74 -14.44
C MET A 219 13.94 7.29 -14.07
N ILE A 220 13.52 7.04 -12.84
CA ILE A 220 12.42 7.71 -12.18
C ILE A 220 12.99 8.51 -11.02
N PHE A 221 12.63 9.75 -10.90
CA PHE A 221 12.98 10.59 -9.75
C PHE A 221 11.74 10.81 -8.88
N CYS A 222 11.81 10.52 -7.58
CA CYS A 222 10.80 10.95 -6.63
C CYS A 222 11.26 12.27 -6.02
N PRO A 223 10.65 13.41 -6.43
CA PRO A 223 11.04 14.72 -5.95
C PRO A 223 10.56 14.94 -4.52
N THR A 224 11.09 15.96 -3.83
CA THR A 224 10.64 16.31 -2.48
C THR A 224 9.16 16.70 -2.44
N TYR A 225 8.67 17.39 -3.46
CA TYR A 225 7.25 17.71 -3.64
C TYR A 225 6.63 16.81 -4.70
N TYR A 226 6.18 15.63 -4.28
CA TYR A 226 5.72 14.53 -5.12
C TYR A 226 4.19 14.35 -5.13
N TRP A 227 3.42 15.28 -4.55
CA TRP A 227 1.94 15.23 -4.46
C TRP A 227 1.29 16.55 -4.86
N GLY A 228 -0.05 16.53 -4.93
CA GLY A 228 -0.88 17.72 -5.17
C GLY A 228 -0.91 18.14 -6.64
N ASP A 229 -1.46 19.29 -6.89
CA ASP A 229 -1.56 19.88 -8.22
C ASP A 229 -0.32 20.70 -8.64
N GLY A 230 0.70 20.76 -7.79
CA GLY A 230 1.96 21.47 -8.03
C GLY A 230 1.89 22.98 -7.86
N THR A 231 0.74 23.57 -7.50
CA THR A 231 0.56 25.05 -7.42
C THR A 231 0.95 25.64 -6.08
N GLY A 232 1.24 24.80 -5.08
CA GLY A 232 1.64 25.23 -3.75
C GLY A 232 2.82 26.21 -3.77
N LYS A 233 2.87 27.14 -2.80
CA LYS A 233 3.86 28.22 -2.74
C LYS A 233 5.30 27.74 -2.88
N ASP A 234 5.65 26.63 -2.22
CA ASP A 234 7.00 26.07 -2.23
C ASP A 234 7.15 24.99 -3.33
N GLN A 235 6.06 24.31 -3.68
CA GLN A 235 6.04 23.28 -4.72
C GLN A 235 6.30 23.85 -6.11
N LYS A 236 5.59 24.90 -6.49
CA LYS A 236 5.64 25.45 -7.84
C LYS A 236 7.05 25.87 -8.26
N PRO A 237 7.79 26.74 -7.53
CA PRO A 237 9.14 27.14 -7.91
C PRO A 237 10.12 25.94 -7.91
N TYR A 238 9.94 24.98 -7.02
CA TYR A 238 10.74 23.76 -7.01
C TYR A 238 10.50 22.92 -8.28
N LEU A 239 9.25 22.67 -8.65
CA LEU A 239 8.89 21.90 -9.85
C LEU A 239 9.29 22.63 -11.14
N GLU A 240 9.16 23.95 -11.20
CA GLU A 240 9.64 24.76 -12.34
C GLU A 240 11.16 24.68 -12.50
N THR A 241 11.90 24.56 -11.40
CA THR A 241 13.36 24.34 -11.46
C THR A 241 13.68 22.96 -12.01
N LEU A 242 12.98 21.90 -11.55
CA LEU A 242 13.13 20.56 -12.13
C LEU A 242 12.77 20.57 -13.62
N ALA A 243 11.71 21.30 -13.99
CA ALA A 243 11.31 21.42 -15.39
C ALA A 243 12.39 22.03 -16.29
N ARG A 244 13.27 22.86 -15.75
CA ARG A 244 14.40 23.45 -16.53
C ARG A 244 15.65 22.61 -16.52
N GLU A 245 15.97 21.98 -15.39
CA GLU A 245 17.31 21.46 -15.09
C GLU A 245 17.40 19.94 -15.10
N LEU A 246 16.28 19.22 -14.85
CA LEU A 246 16.26 17.77 -14.90
C LEU A 246 16.19 17.26 -16.35
N ASP A 247 16.93 16.19 -16.67
CA ASP A 247 16.92 15.56 -17.99
C ASP A 247 15.51 15.11 -18.38
N LYS A 248 15.08 15.43 -19.60
CA LYS A 248 13.71 15.23 -20.07
C LYS A 248 13.27 13.76 -20.20
N ASP A 249 14.21 12.84 -20.27
CA ASP A 249 13.94 11.42 -20.31
C ASP A 249 13.68 10.81 -18.93
N ILE A 250 13.88 11.57 -17.84
CA ILE A 250 13.63 11.16 -16.48
C ILE A 250 12.14 11.30 -16.15
N PHE A 251 11.56 10.23 -15.63
CA PHE A 251 10.19 10.24 -15.12
C PHE A 251 10.13 10.85 -13.72
N LEU A 252 9.01 11.44 -13.36
CA LEU A 252 8.74 11.87 -11.99
C LEU A 252 7.70 10.96 -11.33
N PHE A 253 7.95 10.54 -10.09
CA PHE A 253 6.90 9.99 -9.25
C PHE A 253 5.94 11.09 -8.77
N TRP A 254 4.67 10.72 -8.72
CA TRP A 254 3.59 11.54 -8.19
C TRP A 254 2.59 10.62 -7.47
N THR A 255 2.03 11.06 -6.33
CA THR A 255 1.17 10.20 -5.49
C THR A 255 -0.31 10.54 -5.54
N GLY A 256 -0.70 11.57 -6.29
CA GLY A 256 -2.09 12.00 -6.37
C GLY A 256 -2.33 13.37 -5.75
N ASP A 257 -3.60 13.68 -5.48
CA ASP A 257 -4.04 14.98 -4.97
C ASP A 257 -3.45 15.31 -3.59
N SER A 258 -3.00 14.29 -2.89
CA SER A 258 -2.26 14.37 -1.62
C SER A 258 -1.32 13.16 -1.50
N VAL A 259 -0.55 13.07 -0.41
CA VAL A 259 0.34 11.92 -0.15
C VAL A 259 -0.46 10.62 -0.11
N VAL A 260 -1.61 10.63 0.57
CA VAL A 260 -2.60 9.54 0.56
C VAL A 260 -3.99 10.15 0.39
N GLY A 261 -4.71 9.76 -0.66
CA GLY A 261 -6.03 10.35 -0.92
C GLY A 261 -6.61 9.89 -2.25
N GLN A 262 -7.48 10.70 -2.81
CA GLN A 262 -7.97 10.51 -4.18
C GLN A 262 -6.88 10.87 -5.19
N ILE A 263 -7.02 10.34 -6.40
CA ILE A 263 -6.07 10.58 -7.49
C ILE A 263 -6.87 10.99 -8.72
N THR A 264 -6.82 12.29 -9.03
CA THR A 264 -7.63 12.87 -10.09
C THR A 264 -6.78 13.27 -11.31
N ARG A 265 -7.37 13.13 -12.49
CA ARG A 265 -6.77 13.61 -13.73
C ARG A 265 -6.49 15.11 -13.68
N LYS A 266 -7.39 15.87 -13.09
CA LYS A 266 -7.24 17.32 -12.96
C LYS A 266 -5.95 17.72 -12.24
N SER A 267 -5.67 17.10 -11.11
CA SER A 267 -4.44 17.37 -10.35
C SER A 267 -3.20 16.87 -11.09
N ALA A 268 -3.29 15.72 -11.75
CA ALA A 268 -2.22 15.16 -12.57
C ALA A 268 -1.84 16.08 -13.75
N GLU A 269 -2.83 16.61 -14.46
CA GLU A 269 -2.62 17.58 -15.56
C GLU A 269 -1.95 18.87 -15.07
N SER A 270 -2.41 19.42 -13.95
CA SER A 270 -1.81 20.60 -13.33
C SER A 270 -0.35 20.37 -12.96
N PHE A 271 -0.08 19.29 -12.21
CA PHE A 271 1.29 18.91 -11.80
C PHE A 271 2.20 18.72 -13.01
N ARG A 272 1.77 17.92 -14.01
CA ARG A 272 2.53 17.68 -15.24
C ARG A 272 2.80 18.94 -16.02
N ASN A 273 1.85 19.89 -16.07
CA ASN A 273 2.00 21.16 -16.78
C ASN A 273 3.06 22.07 -16.14
N ILE A 274 3.31 21.94 -14.84
CA ILE A 274 4.37 22.66 -14.13
C ILE A 274 5.70 21.93 -14.26
N ALA A 275 5.73 20.64 -13.91
CA ALA A 275 6.94 19.81 -13.86
C ALA A 275 7.52 19.47 -15.24
N LYS A 276 6.70 19.46 -16.31
CA LYS A 276 7.10 19.21 -17.72
C LYS A 276 7.85 17.90 -17.96
N HIS A 277 7.56 16.88 -17.16
CA HIS A 277 8.12 15.53 -17.25
C HIS A 277 7.05 14.47 -17.45
N ARG A 278 7.42 13.32 -17.98
CA ARG A 278 6.60 12.12 -17.93
C ARG A 278 6.42 11.68 -16.47
N MET A 279 5.27 11.11 -16.17
CA MET A 279 4.91 10.77 -14.79
C MET A 279 4.77 9.27 -14.60
N PHE A 280 5.06 8.83 -13.39
CA PHE A 280 4.80 7.49 -12.89
C PHE A 280 3.99 7.62 -11.60
N LEU A 281 2.84 6.97 -11.50
CA LEU A 281 1.98 7.04 -10.32
C LEU A 281 2.54 6.12 -9.24
N TRP A 282 2.85 6.70 -8.09
CA TRP A 282 3.10 5.99 -6.86
C TRP A 282 1.84 6.09 -5.99
N ASP A 283 0.97 5.09 -6.08
CA ASP A 283 -0.25 5.05 -5.30
C ASP A 283 0.04 4.58 -3.87
N ASN A 284 -0.13 5.46 -2.89
CA ASN A 284 0.05 5.15 -1.48
C ASN A 284 -1.14 4.35 -0.92
N TYR A 285 -1.45 3.23 -1.59
CA TYR A 285 -2.45 2.26 -1.18
C TYR A 285 -1.94 0.83 -1.46
N PRO A 286 -2.07 -0.11 -0.53
CA PRO A 286 -2.63 -0.05 0.83
C PRO A 286 -1.58 0.19 1.94
N VAL A 287 -0.55 1.00 1.72
CA VAL A 287 0.52 1.24 2.71
C VAL A 287 -0.02 1.53 4.11
N ASN A 288 0.69 1.04 5.13
CA ASN A 288 0.30 1.16 6.54
C ASN A 288 1.47 1.66 7.42
N ASP A 289 2.29 2.54 6.88
CA ASP A 289 3.48 3.09 7.55
C ASP A 289 3.15 4.01 8.72
N ALA A 290 2.06 4.77 8.63
CA ALA A 290 1.63 5.66 9.70
C ALA A 290 0.93 4.92 10.84
N GLN A 291 0.30 3.78 10.56
CA GLN A 291 -0.31 2.93 11.56
C GLN A 291 -0.25 1.45 11.16
N PRO A 292 0.40 0.61 11.95
CA PRO A 292 0.53 -0.82 11.67
C PRO A 292 -0.80 -1.55 11.87
N THR A 293 -1.68 -1.44 10.90
CA THR A 293 -2.98 -2.14 10.80
C THR A 293 -3.10 -2.74 9.40
N MET A 294 -4.19 -3.40 9.11
CA MET A 294 -4.48 -3.90 7.77
C MET A 294 -5.38 -2.92 6.99
N HIS A 295 -5.14 -2.82 5.68
CA HIS A 295 -5.95 -2.08 4.72
C HIS A 295 -6.27 -3.01 3.55
N LEU A 296 -7.43 -3.69 3.60
CA LEU A 296 -7.74 -4.83 2.74
C LEU A 296 -8.84 -4.55 1.71
N GLY A 297 -9.48 -3.38 1.77
CA GLY A 297 -10.53 -3.01 0.81
C GLY A 297 -9.98 -2.83 -0.62
N PRO A 298 -10.86 -2.67 -1.60
CA PRO A 298 -10.45 -2.40 -2.97
C PRO A 298 -9.85 -1.01 -3.12
N VAL A 299 -9.03 -0.82 -4.13
CA VAL A 299 -8.61 0.53 -4.52
C VAL A 299 -9.81 1.32 -5.05
N ILE A 300 -9.97 2.57 -4.61
CA ILE A 300 -11.09 3.45 -4.97
C ILE A 300 -10.63 4.89 -5.18
N ASN A 301 -11.49 5.73 -5.82
CA ASN A 301 -11.24 7.15 -6.03
C ASN A 301 -9.98 7.45 -6.87
N ARG A 302 -9.78 6.67 -7.93
CA ARG A 302 -8.77 6.92 -8.97
C ARG A 302 -9.50 7.12 -10.30
N ASP A 303 -9.23 8.24 -10.96
CA ASP A 303 -9.82 8.49 -12.27
C ASP A 303 -9.33 7.46 -13.30
N PRO A 304 -10.21 6.88 -14.13
CA PRO A 304 -9.83 5.82 -15.06
C PRO A 304 -8.93 6.30 -16.20
N ASP A 305 -9.04 7.56 -16.58
CA ASP A 305 -8.32 8.18 -17.70
C ASP A 305 -6.92 8.71 -17.33
N LEU A 306 -6.47 8.48 -16.10
CA LEU A 306 -5.07 8.73 -15.68
C LEU A 306 -4.07 7.94 -16.56
N CYS A 307 -4.45 6.77 -17.03
CA CYS A 307 -3.61 5.93 -17.89
C CYS A 307 -3.28 6.54 -19.25
N GLU A 308 -4.03 7.56 -19.71
CA GLU A 308 -3.73 8.28 -20.96
C GLU A 308 -2.54 9.22 -20.82
N MET A 309 -2.16 9.58 -19.62
CA MET A 309 -1.13 10.59 -19.36
C MET A 309 -0.01 10.14 -18.43
N ILE A 310 -0.20 9.03 -17.74
CA ILE A 310 0.75 8.47 -16.78
C ILE A 310 1.20 7.09 -17.29
N ASP A 311 2.52 6.90 -17.42
CA ASP A 311 3.08 5.69 -18.03
C ASP A 311 2.97 4.44 -17.16
N GLY A 312 3.01 4.58 -15.85
CA GLY A 312 3.00 3.45 -14.93
C GLY A 312 2.25 3.71 -13.64
N TYR A 313 1.71 2.65 -13.09
CA TYR A 313 1.02 2.56 -11.81
C TYR A 313 1.80 1.65 -10.88
N MET A 314 2.13 2.13 -9.69
CA MET A 314 2.82 1.37 -8.66
C MET A 314 2.08 1.51 -7.32
N SER A 315 1.52 0.41 -6.83
CA SER A 315 0.91 0.32 -5.51
C SER A 315 2.00 0.26 -4.42
N ASN A 316 1.85 1.05 -3.37
CA ASN A 316 2.70 0.98 -2.18
C ASN A 316 2.04 0.04 -1.15
N SER A 317 2.62 -1.13 -0.97
CA SER A 317 2.02 -2.24 -0.23
C SER A 317 2.29 -2.17 1.27
N MET A 318 1.44 -2.83 2.08
CA MET A 318 1.58 -2.90 3.54
C MET A 318 2.90 -3.56 3.96
N CYS A 319 3.44 -3.10 5.09
CA CYS A 319 4.60 -3.69 5.73
C CYS A 319 4.24 -5.05 6.37
N ARG A 320 4.98 -6.08 6.04
CA ARG A 320 4.93 -7.42 6.69
C ARG A 320 3.64 -8.24 6.54
N GLN A 321 2.53 -7.69 6.01
CA GLN A 321 1.28 -8.42 5.81
C GLN A 321 1.16 -8.93 4.36
N ASN A 322 2.11 -9.73 3.89
CA ASN A 322 2.19 -10.15 2.49
C ASN A 322 0.95 -10.88 2.01
N GLU A 323 0.45 -11.86 2.77
CA GLU A 323 -0.63 -12.71 2.28
C GLU A 323 -1.96 -11.95 2.20
N ALA A 324 -2.31 -11.17 3.23
CA ALA A 324 -3.49 -10.33 3.20
C ALA A 324 -3.34 -9.16 2.20
N ASN A 325 -2.11 -8.66 2.01
CA ASN A 325 -1.82 -7.62 1.03
C ASN A 325 -2.17 -8.05 -0.41
N ARG A 326 -2.16 -9.35 -0.72
CA ARG A 326 -2.58 -9.85 -2.04
C ARG A 326 -3.99 -9.45 -2.39
N ILE A 327 -4.90 -9.31 -1.41
CA ILE A 327 -6.30 -8.93 -1.64
C ILE A 327 -6.40 -7.53 -2.28
N PRO A 328 -5.93 -6.43 -1.65
CA PRO A 328 -5.95 -5.11 -2.27
C PRO A 328 -5.01 -5.02 -3.49
N MET A 329 -3.87 -5.72 -3.48
CA MET A 329 -2.93 -5.75 -4.61
C MET A 329 -3.61 -6.26 -5.90
N LEU A 330 -4.44 -7.28 -5.81
CA LEU A 330 -5.19 -7.78 -6.96
C LEU A 330 -6.15 -6.72 -7.49
N THR A 331 -6.83 -5.97 -6.63
CA THR A 331 -7.71 -4.87 -7.08
C THR A 331 -6.91 -3.74 -7.73
N CYS A 332 -5.71 -3.44 -7.24
CA CYS A 332 -4.78 -2.51 -7.89
C CYS A 332 -4.34 -3.02 -9.26
N ALA A 333 -4.09 -4.32 -9.40
CA ALA A 333 -3.75 -4.94 -10.68
C ALA A 333 -4.92 -4.83 -11.68
N ASP A 334 -6.15 -5.08 -11.24
CA ASP A 334 -7.37 -4.98 -12.06
C ASP A 334 -7.59 -3.54 -12.54
N TYR A 335 -7.51 -2.55 -11.61
CA TYR A 335 -7.58 -1.14 -11.97
C TYR A 335 -6.50 -0.76 -12.98
N ALA A 336 -5.24 -1.09 -12.70
CA ALA A 336 -4.14 -0.68 -13.57
C ALA A 336 -4.17 -1.35 -14.95
N TYR A 337 -4.76 -2.55 -15.06
CA TYR A 337 -4.89 -3.29 -16.30
C TYR A 337 -6.05 -2.78 -17.17
N ASN A 338 -7.23 -2.59 -16.57
CA ASN A 338 -8.44 -2.15 -17.28
C ASN A 338 -9.19 -1.06 -16.48
N PRO A 339 -8.64 0.17 -16.39
CA PRO A 339 -9.18 1.21 -15.52
C PRO A 339 -10.58 1.67 -15.89
N TYR A 340 -10.97 1.62 -17.17
CA TYR A 340 -12.29 2.06 -17.64
C TYR A 340 -13.42 1.10 -17.25
N GLU A 341 -13.14 -0.19 -17.13
CA GLU A 341 -14.11 -1.21 -16.73
C GLU A 341 -13.93 -1.64 -15.27
N TYR A 342 -13.05 -0.95 -14.54
CA TYR A 342 -12.79 -1.27 -13.14
C TYR A 342 -14.01 -0.95 -12.27
N ASP A 343 -14.51 -1.97 -11.58
CA ASP A 343 -15.55 -1.85 -10.56
C ASP A 343 -14.99 -2.37 -9.23
N PRO A 344 -14.89 -1.54 -8.16
CA PRO A 344 -14.31 -1.93 -6.88
C PRO A 344 -15.04 -3.11 -6.21
N ALA A 345 -16.38 -3.15 -6.32
CA ALA A 345 -17.19 -4.21 -5.67
C ALA A 345 -17.00 -5.55 -6.37
N ARG A 346 -17.00 -5.57 -7.71
CA ARG A 346 -16.68 -6.75 -8.51
C ARG A 346 -15.24 -7.20 -8.26
N SER A 347 -14.31 -6.27 -8.32
CA SER A 347 -12.87 -6.55 -8.23
C SER A 347 -12.50 -7.20 -6.90
N ILE A 348 -12.97 -6.67 -5.76
CA ILE A 348 -12.67 -7.24 -4.44
C ILE A 348 -13.30 -8.63 -4.27
N GLY A 349 -14.53 -8.84 -4.78
CA GLY A 349 -15.18 -10.14 -4.76
C GLY A 349 -14.40 -11.19 -5.56
N GLN A 350 -13.96 -10.85 -6.78
CA GLN A 350 -13.13 -11.73 -7.60
C GLN A 350 -11.75 -11.95 -6.97
N ALA A 351 -11.10 -10.93 -6.42
CA ALA A 351 -9.82 -11.08 -5.73
C ALA A 351 -9.89 -12.13 -4.61
N ILE A 352 -10.96 -12.11 -3.81
CA ILE A 352 -11.19 -13.11 -2.76
C ILE A 352 -11.35 -14.52 -3.37
N LEU A 353 -12.14 -14.67 -4.43
CA LEU A 353 -12.32 -15.96 -5.09
C LEU A 353 -11.01 -16.52 -5.69
N HIS A 354 -10.15 -15.65 -6.21
CA HIS A 354 -8.85 -16.04 -6.77
C HIS A 354 -7.81 -16.45 -5.72
N LEU A 355 -7.99 -16.01 -4.48
CA LEU A 355 -7.06 -16.25 -3.37
C LEU A 355 -7.53 -17.36 -2.41
N ALA A 356 -8.81 -17.74 -2.49
CA ALA A 356 -9.44 -18.72 -1.61
C ALA A 356 -9.99 -19.91 -2.41
N GLU A 357 -9.67 -21.14 -1.98
CA GLU A 357 -10.10 -22.36 -2.67
C GLU A 357 -11.46 -22.85 -2.16
N THR A 358 -11.65 -22.82 -0.83
CA THR A 358 -12.83 -23.35 -0.17
C THR A 358 -13.86 -22.24 0.15
N LYS A 359 -15.09 -22.65 0.42
CA LYS A 359 -16.15 -21.73 0.88
C LYS A 359 -15.77 -21.05 2.20
N ASP A 360 -15.22 -21.83 3.15
CA ASP A 360 -14.84 -21.31 4.45
C ASP A 360 -13.74 -20.25 4.35
N GLU A 361 -12.77 -20.45 3.46
CA GLU A 361 -11.73 -19.47 3.17
C GLU A 361 -12.31 -18.19 2.56
N ARG A 362 -13.22 -18.32 1.60
CA ARG A 362 -13.88 -17.16 0.94
C ARG A 362 -14.67 -16.31 1.94
N GLU A 363 -15.46 -16.96 2.78
CA GLU A 363 -16.24 -16.27 3.83
C GLU A 363 -15.31 -15.63 4.87
N LEU A 364 -14.24 -16.31 5.27
CA LEU A 364 -13.26 -15.77 6.20
C LEU A 364 -12.52 -14.55 5.64
N LEU A 365 -12.03 -14.61 4.39
CA LEU A 365 -11.36 -13.47 3.76
C LEU A 365 -12.32 -12.30 3.54
N ARG A 366 -13.59 -12.55 3.16
CA ARG A 366 -14.62 -11.50 3.10
C ARG A 366 -14.79 -10.81 4.45
N ASP A 367 -14.96 -11.57 5.52
CA ASP A 367 -15.19 -11.02 6.86
C ASP A 367 -13.95 -10.25 7.35
N LEU A 368 -12.75 -10.71 6.99
CA LEU A 368 -11.50 -10.02 7.28
C LEU A 368 -11.41 -8.67 6.53
N VAL A 369 -11.75 -8.64 5.25
CA VAL A 369 -11.78 -7.40 4.47
C VAL A 369 -12.84 -6.43 5.02
N GLU A 370 -14.02 -6.91 5.41
CA GLU A 370 -15.07 -6.08 6.00
C GLU A 370 -14.66 -5.51 7.37
N ALA A 371 -13.84 -6.24 8.14
CA ALA A 371 -13.26 -5.71 9.38
C ALA A 371 -12.16 -4.65 9.14
N TYR A 372 -11.41 -4.78 8.04
CA TYR A 372 -10.29 -3.91 7.67
C TYR A 372 -10.47 -3.31 6.26
N PRO A 373 -11.50 -2.53 5.98
CA PRO A 373 -11.89 -2.13 4.63
C PRO A 373 -10.94 -1.11 3.96
N GLY A 374 -9.90 -0.67 4.65
CA GLY A 374 -8.92 0.27 4.12
C GLY A 374 -9.24 1.74 4.41
N MET A 375 -8.24 2.59 4.26
CA MET A 375 -8.30 4.00 4.64
C MET A 375 -9.25 4.84 3.78
N LEU A 376 -9.33 4.55 2.49
CA LEU A 376 -9.99 5.44 1.53
C LEU A 376 -11.51 5.31 1.50
N ILE A 377 -12.06 4.20 2.00
CA ILE A 377 -13.52 3.97 2.05
C ILE A 377 -14.25 5.04 2.86
N TYR A 378 -13.56 5.67 3.81
CA TYR A 378 -14.15 6.70 4.66
C TYR A 378 -13.93 8.12 4.17
N GLY A 379 -13.35 8.31 2.99
CA GLY A 379 -13.06 9.62 2.43
C GLY A 379 -12.08 10.46 3.27
N LYS A 380 -11.33 9.82 4.16
CA LYS A 380 -10.35 10.50 5.02
C LYS A 380 -8.94 10.35 4.47
N PRO A 381 -8.12 11.39 4.56
CA PRO A 381 -6.70 11.28 4.28
C PRO A 381 -6.03 10.33 5.27
N HIS A 382 -4.78 9.99 5.01
CA HIS A 382 -3.93 9.16 5.86
C HIS A 382 -3.76 9.78 7.25
N THR A 383 -4.56 9.34 8.21
CA THR A 383 -4.56 9.85 9.59
C THR A 383 -4.19 8.78 10.62
N GLY A 384 -3.58 7.69 10.20
CA GLY A 384 -3.33 6.57 11.07
C GLY A 384 -4.61 5.82 11.46
N LEU A 385 -5.61 5.80 10.58
CA LEU A 385 -6.89 5.15 10.82
C LEU A 385 -6.73 3.64 11.01
N ASN A 386 -7.11 3.14 12.20
CA ASN A 386 -7.35 1.73 12.44
C ASN A 386 -8.86 1.46 12.43
N ALA A 387 -9.35 0.83 11.37
CA ALA A 387 -10.78 0.64 11.13
C ALA A 387 -11.50 -0.10 12.29
N VAL A 388 -10.86 -1.13 12.83
CA VAL A 388 -11.40 -1.93 13.95
C VAL A 388 -11.53 -1.09 15.22
N ARG A 389 -10.52 -0.30 15.56
CA ARG A 389 -10.54 0.57 16.75
C ARG A 389 -11.51 1.73 16.59
N GLU A 390 -11.57 2.32 15.39
CA GLU A 390 -12.53 3.39 15.10
C GLU A 390 -13.97 2.91 15.16
N GLN A 391 -14.26 1.74 14.61
CA GLN A 391 -15.57 1.12 14.72
C GLN A 391 -15.95 0.86 16.19
N TYR A 392 -15.02 0.32 16.97
CA TYR A 392 -15.23 0.13 18.40
C TYR A 392 -15.53 1.44 19.13
N GLN A 393 -14.79 2.52 18.84
CA GLN A 393 -15.04 3.84 19.45
C GLN A 393 -16.45 4.35 19.13
N ARG A 394 -16.90 4.23 17.89
CA ARG A 394 -18.26 4.60 17.48
C ARG A 394 -19.32 3.77 18.21
N ILE A 395 -19.16 2.45 18.24
CA ILE A 395 -20.06 1.54 18.96
C ILE A 395 -20.10 1.91 20.44
N SER A 396 -18.94 2.10 21.06
CA SER A 396 -18.85 2.37 22.48
C SER A 396 -19.39 3.74 22.89
N SER A 397 -19.56 4.68 21.94
CA SER A 397 -20.19 5.99 22.21
C SER A 397 -21.73 5.98 22.18
N ALA A 398 -22.33 4.88 21.71
CA ALA A 398 -23.79 4.75 21.61
C ALA A 398 -24.47 4.47 22.96
N PRO A 399 -25.79 4.78 23.11
CA PRO A 399 -26.60 4.27 24.20
C PRO A 399 -26.55 2.74 24.25
N HIS A 400 -26.54 2.16 25.45
CA HIS A 400 -26.43 0.71 25.66
C HIS A 400 -25.16 0.06 25.04
N SER A 401 -24.15 0.86 24.83
CA SER A 401 -22.93 0.50 24.11
C SER A 401 -22.17 -0.71 24.69
N ARG A 402 -22.33 -0.99 25.99
CA ARG A 402 -21.57 -2.06 26.66
C ARG A 402 -21.75 -3.42 25.98
N TYR A 403 -22.99 -3.85 25.74
CA TYR A 403 -23.26 -5.16 25.11
C TYR A 403 -22.79 -5.20 23.66
N ILE A 404 -23.03 -4.12 22.94
CA ILE A 404 -22.64 -4.01 21.52
C ILE A 404 -21.10 -4.02 21.40
N ALA A 405 -20.41 -3.31 22.29
CA ALA A 405 -18.95 -3.28 22.35
C ALA A 405 -18.36 -4.66 22.73
N GLY A 406 -18.97 -5.36 23.70
CA GLY A 406 -18.58 -6.73 24.04
C GLY A 406 -18.78 -7.70 22.88
N ASN A 407 -19.93 -7.65 22.22
CA ASN A 407 -20.21 -8.48 21.03
C ASN A 407 -19.26 -8.17 19.87
N PHE A 408 -18.89 -6.91 19.69
CA PHE A 408 -17.89 -6.55 18.66
C PHE A 408 -16.52 -7.15 18.96
N ILE A 409 -16.07 -7.10 20.21
CA ILE A 409 -14.80 -7.76 20.62
C ILE A 409 -14.90 -9.26 20.35
N ALA A 410 -15.99 -9.93 20.76
CA ALA A 410 -16.20 -11.35 20.53
C ALA A 410 -16.23 -11.71 19.02
N TYR A 411 -16.77 -10.82 18.17
CA TYR A 411 -16.71 -10.98 16.72
C TYR A 411 -15.26 -10.97 16.20
N ILE A 412 -14.43 -10.01 16.63
CA ILE A 412 -13.02 -9.95 16.22
C ILE A 412 -12.21 -11.15 16.76
N GLU A 413 -12.52 -11.60 18.00
CA GLU A 413 -11.92 -12.84 18.55
C GLU A 413 -12.31 -14.08 17.74
N SER A 414 -13.58 -14.18 17.35
CA SER A 414 -14.06 -15.26 16.47
C SER A 414 -13.35 -15.24 15.12
N LEU A 415 -13.11 -14.07 14.55
CA LEU A 415 -12.34 -13.91 13.31
C LEU A 415 -10.92 -14.43 13.48
N ALA A 416 -10.24 -14.08 14.57
CA ALA A 416 -8.90 -14.58 14.88
C ALA A 416 -8.86 -16.10 15.04
N ALA A 417 -9.81 -16.67 15.77
CA ALA A 417 -9.91 -18.12 15.96
C ALA A 417 -10.18 -18.86 14.63
N ARG A 418 -11.00 -18.28 13.74
CA ARG A 418 -11.23 -18.84 12.40
C ARG A 418 -9.98 -18.76 11.54
N MET A 419 -9.19 -17.68 11.63
CA MET A 419 -7.90 -17.54 10.95
C MET A 419 -6.93 -18.65 11.38
N ASP A 420 -6.87 -18.97 12.67
CA ASP A 420 -6.00 -20.03 13.18
C ASP A 420 -6.46 -21.42 12.71
N LYS A 421 -7.77 -21.65 12.65
CA LYS A 421 -8.33 -22.92 12.20
C LYS A 421 -8.16 -23.14 10.70
N VAL A 422 -8.44 -22.15 9.88
CA VAL A 422 -8.47 -22.25 8.41
C VAL A 422 -7.05 -22.16 7.83
N TYR A 423 -6.21 -21.33 8.42
CA TYR A 423 -4.84 -21.09 7.96
C TYR A 423 -3.80 -21.30 9.07
N PRO A 424 -3.60 -22.52 9.61
CA PRO A 424 -2.74 -22.74 10.78
C PRO A 424 -1.32 -22.19 10.59
N ASP A 425 -0.72 -22.36 9.43
CA ASP A 425 0.68 -21.99 9.14
C ASP A 425 0.84 -20.71 8.32
N ARG A 426 -0.27 -20.11 7.89
CA ARG A 426 -0.29 -18.92 7.02
C ARG A 426 -0.77 -17.68 7.79
N TYR A 427 -0.66 -16.50 7.18
CA TYR A 427 -1.15 -15.22 7.71
C TYR A 427 -0.57 -14.86 9.09
N LYS A 428 0.68 -15.21 9.36
CA LYS A 428 1.31 -15.04 10.69
C LYS A 428 1.36 -13.57 11.14
N ALA A 429 1.70 -12.67 10.23
CA ALA A 429 1.78 -11.24 10.54
C ALA A 429 0.38 -10.63 10.75
N GLU A 430 -0.59 -11.08 9.97
CA GLU A 430 -1.99 -10.66 10.05
C GLU A 430 -2.64 -11.13 11.35
N LYS A 431 -2.42 -12.38 11.74
CA LYS A 431 -2.87 -12.93 13.02
C LYS A 431 -2.29 -12.14 14.19
N LYS A 432 -1.01 -11.77 14.11
CA LYS A 432 -0.41 -10.90 15.12
C LYS A 432 -1.11 -9.55 15.19
N THR A 433 -1.39 -8.90 14.07
CA THR A 433 -2.10 -7.62 14.01
C THR A 433 -3.49 -7.74 14.63
N LEU A 434 -4.24 -8.81 14.30
CA LEU A 434 -5.55 -9.10 14.91
C LEU A 434 -5.45 -9.26 16.44
N GLY A 435 -4.48 -10.02 16.92
CA GLY A 435 -4.24 -10.22 18.35
C GLY A 435 -3.90 -8.93 19.08
N ASP A 436 -3.10 -8.06 18.47
CA ASP A 436 -2.77 -6.73 19.02
C ASP A 436 -4.01 -5.83 19.08
N ASP A 437 -4.86 -5.84 18.05
CA ASP A 437 -6.13 -5.09 18.06
C ASP A 437 -7.09 -5.62 19.11
N ILE A 438 -7.28 -6.93 19.23
CA ILE A 438 -8.11 -7.55 20.30
C ILE A 438 -7.63 -7.11 21.68
N ARG A 439 -6.33 -7.12 21.94
CA ARG A 439 -5.75 -6.69 23.21
C ARG A 439 -6.12 -5.23 23.50
N VAL A 440 -5.94 -4.33 22.53
CA VAL A 440 -6.26 -2.91 22.67
C VAL A 440 -7.76 -2.72 22.90
N LEU A 441 -8.63 -3.41 22.16
CA LEU A 441 -10.09 -3.33 22.35
C LEU A 441 -10.51 -3.75 23.76
N LYS A 442 -9.92 -4.82 24.30
CA LYS A 442 -10.16 -5.28 25.68
C LYS A 442 -9.70 -4.26 26.72
N GLU A 443 -8.57 -3.62 26.49
CA GLU A 443 -8.07 -2.54 27.38
C GLU A 443 -9.04 -1.33 27.34
N MET A 444 -9.48 -0.92 26.16
CA MET A 444 -10.46 0.16 26.00
C MET A 444 -11.79 -0.18 26.68
N TYR A 445 -12.26 -1.43 26.54
CA TYR A 445 -13.49 -1.91 27.21
C TYR A 445 -13.36 -1.84 28.73
N LYS A 446 -12.28 -2.40 29.30
CA LYS A 446 -12.00 -2.36 30.73
C LYS A 446 -11.90 -0.93 31.28
N GLY A 447 -11.25 -0.04 30.52
CA GLY A 447 -11.13 1.37 30.89
C GLY A 447 -12.47 2.09 30.97
N LYS A 448 -13.37 1.79 30.04
CA LYS A 448 -14.70 2.42 29.94
C LYS A 448 -15.74 1.80 30.87
N TYR A 449 -15.77 0.47 30.99
CA TYR A 449 -16.79 -0.30 31.72
C TYR A 449 -16.17 -0.98 32.95
N LYS A 450 -15.55 -0.19 33.84
CA LYS A 450 -14.79 -0.65 35.02
C LYS A 450 -15.53 -1.76 35.80
N GLY A 451 -14.84 -2.86 36.07
CA GLY A 451 -15.29 -3.94 36.94
C GLY A 451 -16.15 -5.01 36.29
N VAL A 452 -16.28 -5.02 34.97
CA VAL A 452 -17.08 -6.03 34.27
C VAL A 452 -16.29 -6.63 33.12
N ALA A 453 -16.28 -7.96 33.01
CA ALA A 453 -15.70 -8.63 31.84
C ALA A 453 -16.46 -8.27 30.55
N PRO A 454 -15.76 -8.25 29.41
CA PRO A 454 -16.40 -8.04 28.11
C PRO A 454 -17.39 -9.13 27.74
#